data_96116fd86f4c749ee99c9994f0505857
#
_entry.id   96116fd86f4c749ee99c9994f0505857
#
_cell.length_a   1.000
_cell.length_b   1.000
_cell.length_c   1.000
_cell.angle_alpha   90.00
_cell.angle_beta   90.00
_cell.angle_gamma   90.00
#
_symmetry.space_group_name_H-M   'P 1'
#
loop_
_entity.id
_entity.type
_entity.pdbx_description
1 polymer ?
#
loop_
_entity_poly.entity_id
_entity_poly.type
_entity_poly.pdbx_seq_one_letter_code
_entity_poly.pdbx_strand_id
1 'polypeptide(L)' 'MDAPFTEIEKLIAHRLKREAKILSSLRELGPCDEDKLVRKAYDDVAEQLLPWAKKTMSAHLIKLAKEGAAALESAQWRAL' A
#
# COMPACT_ATOMS: atom_id res chain seq x y z
N MET A 1 -4.16 26.76 19.24
CA MET A 1 -5.33 26.13 18.61
C MET A 1 -4.89 25.30 17.44
N ASP A 2 -5.24 24.04 17.48
CA ASP A 2 -4.83 23.14 16.42
C ASP A 2 -5.68 23.32 15.20
N ALA A 3 -5.03 23.65 14.12
CA ALA A 3 -5.72 23.76 12.86
C ALA A 3 -6.13 22.36 12.37
N PRO A 4 -7.38 22.17 11.94
CA PRO A 4 -7.80 20.92 11.32
C PRO A 4 -6.90 20.51 10.15
N PHE A 5 -6.31 21.49 9.51
CA PHE A 5 -5.41 21.25 8.38
C PHE A 5 -4.17 20.45 8.76
N THR A 6 -3.64 20.63 9.97
CA THR A 6 -2.46 19.91 10.41
C THR A 6 -2.74 18.40 10.50
N GLU A 7 -3.92 18.04 11.02
CA GLU A 7 -4.31 16.64 11.13
C GLU A 7 -4.56 16.03 9.76
N ILE A 8 -5.17 16.77 8.85
CA ILE A 8 -5.39 16.33 7.48
C ILE A 8 -4.07 16.10 6.77
N GLU A 9 -3.12 17.02 6.95
CA GLU A 9 -1.78 16.89 6.36
C GLU A 9 -1.06 15.63 6.88
N LYS A 10 -1.19 15.35 8.17
CA LYS A 10 -0.60 14.14 8.75
C LYS A 10 -1.21 12.87 8.16
N LEU A 11 -2.53 12.87 7.98
CA LEU A 11 -3.21 11.73 7.38
C LEU A 11 -2.77 11.52 5.93
N ILE A 12 -2.65 12.59 5.17
CA ILE A 12 -2.17 12.52 3.79
C ILE A 12 -0.73 12.02 3.75
N ALA A 13 0.12 12.54 4.63
CA ALA A 13 1.51 12.11 4.72
C ALA A 13 1.62 10.62 5.05
N HIS A 14 0.79 10.14 5.97
CA HIS A 14 0.74 8.72 6.31
C HIS A 14 0.35 7.85 5.12
N ARG A 15 -0.67 8.29 4.38
CA ARG A 15 -1.11 7.57 3.18
C ARG A 15 -0.01 7.50 2.13
N LEU A 16 0.66 8.62 1.89
CA LEU A 16 1.73 8.69 0.92
C LEU A 16 2.92 7.82 1.33
N LYS A 17 3.26 7.80 2.59
CA LYS A 17 4.32 6.94 3.11
C LYS A 17 3.97 5.47 2.95
N ARG A 18 2.72 5.11 3.27
CA ARG A 18 2.25 3.73 3.12
C ARG A 18 2.27 3.32 1.65
N GLU A 19 1.79 4.19 0.78
CA GLU A 19 1.79 3.93 -0.66
C GLU A 19 3.21 3.73 -1.20
N ALA A 20 4.15 4.56 -0.76
CA ALA A 20 5.55 4.43 -1.14
C ALA A 20 6.13 3.11 -0.64
N LYS A 21 5.77 2.70 0.58
CA LYS A 21 6.21 1.43 1.14
C LYS A 21 5.65 0.25 0.37
N ILE A 22 4.39 0.32 -0.04
CA ILE A 22 3.75 -0.71 -0.86
C ILE A 22 4.51 -0.85 -2.18
N LEU A 23 4.77 0.26 -2.85
CA LEU A 23 5.48 0.25 -4.13
C LEU A 23 6.90 -0.27 -3.98
N SER A 24 7.62 0.17 -2.96
CA SER A 24 8.97 -0.29 -2.66
C SER A 24 8.99 -1.79 -2.37
N SER A 25 8.04 -2.28 -1.58
CA SER A 25 7.91 -3.70 -1.28
C SER A 25 7.64 -4.51 -2.54
N LEU A 26 6.79 -3.98 -3.41
CA LEU A 26 6.45 -4.62 -4.67
C LEU A 26 7.68 -4.72 -5.58
N ARG A 27 8.50 -3.69 -5.61
CA ARG A 27 9.75 -3.70 -6.38
C ARG A 27 10.74 -4.72 -5.86
N GLU A 28 10.82 -4.86 -4.53
CA GLU A 28 11.73 -5.82 -3.91
C GLU A 28 11.30 -7.27 -4.10
N LEU A 29 9.98 -7.52 -3.98
CA LEU A 29 9.44 -8.88 -4.14
C LEU A 29 9.34 -9.31 -5.59
N GLY A 30 9.21 -8.35 -6.50
CA GLY A 30 8.86 -8.65 -7.86
C GLY A 30 7.39 -9.08 -7.95
N PRO A 31 6.97 -9.75 -9.02
CA PRO A 31 5.58 -10.19 -9.15
C PRO A 31 5.17 -11.06 -7.97
N CYS A 32 4.08 -10.68 -7.29
CA CYS A 32 3.61 -11.40 -6.11
C CYS A 32 2.12 -11.18 -5.90
N ASP A 33 1.52 -12.07 -5.09
CA ASP A 33 0.12 -11.91 -4.73
C ASP A 33 -0.05 -10.90 -3.59
N GLU A 34 -1.29 -10.53 -3.31
CA GLU A 34 -1.59 -9.57 -2.25
C GLU A 34 -1.24 -10.07 -0.86
N ASP A 35 -1.39 -11.37 -0.62
CA ASP A 35 -1.06 -11.93 0.70
C ASP A 35 0.42 -11.76 1.03
N LYS A 36 1.28 -12.02 0.06
CA LYS A 36 2.71 -11.86 0.24
C LYS A 36 3.09 -10.40 0.37
N LEU A 37 2.48 -9.55 -0.46
CA LEU A 37 2.76 -8.13 -0.45
C LEU A 37 2.32 -7.47 0.85
N VAL A 38 1.14 -7.82 1.37
CA VAL A 38 0.61 -7.20 2.60
C VAL A 38 1.50 -7.51 3.79
N ARG A 39 2.07 -8.70 3.87
CA ARG A 39 2.96 -9.06 4.97
C ARG A 39 4.24 -8.23 4.96
N LYS A 40 4.71 -7.87 3.79
CA LYS A 40 5.91 -7.04 3.68
C LYS A 40 5.60 -5.55 3.85
N ALA A 41 4.57 -5.07 3.19
CA ALA A 41 4.21 -3.65 3.22
C ALA A 41 3.60 -3.21 4.55
N TYR A 42 2.97 -4.14 5.27
CA TYR A 42 2.34 -3.90 6.56
C TYR A 42 3.00 -4.72 7.66
N ASP A 43 4.32 -4.80 7.64
CA ASP A 43 5.09 -5.58 8.62
C ASP A 43 5.01 -5.00 10.04
N ASP A 44 4.56 -3.75 10.15
CA ASP A 44 4.35 -3.07 11.43
C ASP A 44 2.94 -3.25 11.99
N VAL A 45 2.09 -4.03 11.30
CA VAL A 45 0.70 -4.24 11.67
C VAL A 45 0.54 -5.62 12.30
N ALA A 46 -0.27 -5.69 13.36
CA ALA A 46 -0.56 -6.96 14.01
C ALA A 46 -1.21 -7.94 13.04
N GLU A 47 -0.86 -9.21 13.16
CA GLU A 47 -1.35 -10.25 12.26
C GLU A 47 -2.87 -10.31 12.18
N GLN A 48 -3.54 -10.03 13.29
CA GLN A 48 -5.00 -10.00 13.39
C GLN A 48 -5.62 -8.93 12.49
N LEU A 49 -4.87 -7.90 12.17
CA LEU A 49 -5.32 -6.78 11.35
C LEU A 49 -4.96 -6.93 9.88
N LEU A 50 -4.26 -7.98 9.51
CA LEU A 50 -3.85 -8.20 8.12
C LEU A 50 -5.02 -8.25 7.13
N PRO A 51 -6.17 -8.87 7.45
CA PRO A 51 -7.31 -8.83 6.54
C PRO A 51 -7.80 -7.41 6.24
N TRP A 52 -7.81 -6.55 7.26
CA TRP A 52 -8.14 -5.14 7.08
C TRP A 52 -7.05 -4.41 6.28
N ALA A 53 -5.80 -4.66 6.62
CA ALA A 53 -4.67 -4.06 5.93
C ALA A 53 -4.67 -4.43 4.44
N LYS A 54 -5.03 -5.67 4.11
CA LYS A 54 -5.12 -6.14 2.74
C LYS A 54 -6.15 -5.34 1.94
N LYS A 55 -7.31 -5.06 2.54
CA LYS A 55 -8.33 -4.24 1.89
C LYS A 55 -7.83 -2.82 1.62
N THR A 56 -7.16 -2.23 2.59
CA THR A 56 -6.58 -0.90 2.45
C THR A 56 -5.51 -0.89 1.37
N MET A 57 -4.66 -1.91 1.37
CA MET A 57 -3.61 -2.06 0.36
C MET A 57 -4.19 -2.20 -1.04
N SER A 58 -5.27 -2.95 -1.20
CA SER A 58 -5.94 -3.09 -2.49
C SER A 58 -6.34 -1.75 -3.08
N ALA A 59 -6.85 -0.84 -2.26
CA ALA A 59 -7.22 0.50 -2.71
C ALA A 59 -5.99 1.27 -3.20
N HIS A 60 -4.87 1.15 -2.50
CA HIS A 60 -3.62 1.77 -2.94
C HIS A 60 -3.10 1.16 -4.24
N LEU A 61 -3.20 -0.15 -4.38
CA LEU A 61 -2.76 -0.83 -5.59
C LEU A 61 -3.58 -0.42 -6.81
N ILE A 62 -4.89 -0.28 -6.65
CA ILE A 62 -5.76 0.19 -7.71
C ILE A 62 -5.35 1.61 -8.15
N LYS A 63 -5.06 2.47 -7.18
CA LYS A 63 -4.60 3.82 -7.47
C LYS A 63 -3.26 3.81 -8.22
N LEU A 64 -2.31 3.00 -7.75
CA LEU A 64 -1.01 2.86 -8.40
C LEU A 64 -1.14 2.32 -9.82
N ALA A 65 -2.08 1.41 -10.05
CA ALA A 65 -2.35 0.90 -11.40
C ALA A 65 -2.88 1.99 -12.31
N LYS A 66 -3.77 2.84 -11.82
CA LYS A 66 -4.29 3.96 -12.58
C LYS A 66 -3.21 4.98 -12.91
N GLU A 67 -2.24 5.14 -12.04
CA GLU A 67 -1.13 6.06 -12.24
C GLU A 67 -0.01 5.47 -13.12
N GLY A 68 -0.12 4.19 -13.46
CA GLY A 68 0.89 3.52 -14.26
C GLY A 68 2.12 3.10 -13.49
N ALA A 69 2.03 3.03 -12.16
CA ALA A 69 3.15 2.64 -11.30
C ALA A 69 3.14 1.15 -10.96
N ALA A 70 2.01 0.49 -11.11
CA ALA A 70 1.87 -0.94 -10.85
C ALA A 70 0.90 -1.56 -11.85
N ALA A 71 0.98 -2.88 -11.97
CA ALA A 71 0.07 -3.63 -12.84
C ALA A 71 -0.32 -4.95 -12.21
N LEU A 72 -1.53 -5.41 -12.48
CA LEU A 72 -2.02 -6.71 -12.06
C LEU A 72 -2.04 -7.63 -13.28
N GLU A 73 -1.28 -8.70 -13.21
CA GLU A 73 -1.22 -9.70 -14.29
C GLU A 73 -1.27 -11.11 -13.67
N SER A 74 -2.15 -11.95 -14.19
CA SER A 74 -2.27 -13.35 -13.73
C SER A 74 -2.42 -13.45 -12.21
N ALA A 75 -3.26 -12.59 -11.64
CA ALA A 75 -3.52 -12.51 -10.20
C ALA A 75 -2.28 -12.10 -9.37
N GLN A 76 -1.26 -11.55 -10.01
CA GLN A 76 -0.07 -11.05 -9.32
C GLN A 76 0.15 -9.57 -9.62
N TRP A 77 0.52 -8.83 -8.59
CA TRP A 77 0.88 -7.43 -8.74
C TRP A 77 2.37 -7.29 -9.00
N ARG A 78 2.72 -6.35 -9.84
CA ARG A 78 4.11 -6.00 -10.09
C ARG A 78 4.29 -4.50 -10.22
N ALA A 79 5.48 -4.00 -9.88
CA ALA A 79 5.83 -2.61 -10.10
C ALA A 79 6.20 -2.41 -11.58
N LEU A 80 5.83 -1.26 -12.11
CA LEU A 80 6.18 -0.89 -13.48
C LEU A 80 7.41 -0.01 -13.56
#